data_814fa4d97c8f0d8798727966551ca3e2
#
_entry.id   814fa4d97c8f0d8798727966551ca3e2
#
_cell.length_a   1.000
_cell.length_b   1.000
_cell.length_c   1.000
_cell.angle_alpha   90.00
_cell.angle_beta   90.00
_cell.angle_gamma   90.00
#
_symmetry.space_group_name_H-M   'P 1'
#
loop_
_entity.id
_entity.type
_entity.pdbx_description
1 polymer ?
#
loop_
_entity_poly.entity_id
_entity_poly.type
_entity_poly.pdbx_seq_one_letter_code
_entity_poly.pdbx_strand_id
1 'polypeptide(L)'
;RNVNAEEVQRNENAYVLNTYGRAKSRVITHGKGVLCFDSEGNEYLDFTAGIAVNCLGHADEKLAEVIAEQAKTLLHTSNLYHTEPQASLAKKLVETSFAERAFFCNSGTEANEACVKFARKYHYEKFRKMSRSDQEFYKKPATETVSFKNGFHGRTMGALALTWKEQYRKPFEPLMPGNAFATYGDLKSAAKVIKRGKTAVVFVEPAQGEGGIFPADAE
;
A
#
# COMPACT_ATOMS: atom_id res chain seq x y z
N ARG A 1 -25.61 -15.76 -12.99
CA ARG A 1 -24.88 -16.56 -14.00
C ARG A 1 -24.53 -17.91 -13.39
N ASN A 2 -24.87 -19.03 -14.08
CA ASN A 2 -24.36 -20.34 -13.68
C ASN A 2 -22.87 -20.39 -14.00
N VAL A 3 -22.05 -20.38 -12.94
CA VAL A 3 -20.59 -20.43 -13.06
C VAL A 3 -20.16 -21.89 -12.90
N ASN A 4 -19.46 -22.42 -13.90
CA ASN A 4 -18.87 -23.76 -13.80
C ASN A 4 -17.56 -23.67 -12.99
N ALA A 5 -17.61 -24.07 -11.73
CA ALA A 5 -16.48 -23.98 -10.82
C ALA A 5 -15.25 -24.82 -11.27
N GLU A 6 -15.50 -26.00 -11.83
CA GLU A 6 -14.41 -26.87 -12.33
C GLU A 6 -13.69 -26.23 -13.52
N GLU A 7 -14.42 -25.57 -14.39
CA GLU A 7 -13.84 -24.86 -15.53
C GLU A 7 -13.02 -23.66 -15.07
N VAL A 8 -13.53 -22.85 -14.13
CA VAL A 8 -12.81 -21.73 -13.54
C VAL A 8 -11.50 -22.21 -12.91
N GLN A 9 -11.55 -23.24 -12.09
CA GLN A 9 -10.36 -23.80 -11.44
C GLN A 9 -9.35 -24.37 -12.45
N ARG A 10 -9.83 -25.07 -13.47
CA ARG A 10 -8.98 -25.60 -14.56
C ARG A 10 -8.29 -24.46 -15.31
N ASN A 11 -9.02 -23.40 -15.65
CA ASN A 11 -8.47 -22.24 -16.34
C ASN A 11 -7.47 -21.47 -15.45
N GLU A 12 -7.77 -21.28 -14.17
CA GLU A 12 -6.82 -20.69 -13.23
C GLU A 12 -5.52 -21.49 -13.13
N ASN A 13 -5.63 -22.80 -12.97
CA ASN A 13 -4.47 -23.69 -12.88
C ASN A 13 -3.63 -23.70 -14.16
N ALA A 14 -4.26 -23.56 -15.32
CA ALA A 14 -3.59 -23.60 -16.61
C ALA A 14 -2.97 -22.25 -17.02
N TYR A 15 -3.63 -21.14 -16.71
CA TYR A 15 -3.31 -19.84 -17.30
C TYR A 15 -2.95 -18.73 -16.30
N VAL A 16 -3.24 -18.88 -15.00
CA VAL A 16 -2.91 -17.89 -13.99
C VAL A 16 -1.65 -18.29 -13.23
N LEU A 17 -0.65 -17.41 -13.21
CA LEU A 17 0.59 -17.66 -12.47
C LEU A 17 0.29 -17.83 -10.97
N ASN A 18 0.73 -18.96 -10.41
CA ASN A 18 0.46 -19.33 -9.03
C ASN A 18 1.37 -18.57 -8.03
N THR A 19 1.15 -17.27 -7.88
CA THR A 19 1.88 -16.41 -6.94
C THR A 19 1.25 -16.36 -5.55
N TYR A 20 -0.02 -16.78 -5.42
CA TYR A 20 -0.77 -16.81 -4.16
C TYR A 20 -1.46 -18.15 -3.97
N GLY A 21 -1.43 -18.67 -2.72
CA GLY A 21 -2.26 -19.81 -2.36
C GLY A 21 -3.73 -19.43 -2.34
N ARG A 22 -4.57 -20.10 -3.13
CA ARG A 22 -6.03 -19.92 -3.13
C ARG A 22 -6.71 -21.10 -2.47
N ALA A 23 -7.91 -20.87 -1.90
CA ALA A 23 -8.77 -21.97 -1.40
C ALA A 23 -9.24 -22.81 -2.60
N LYS A 24 -8.68 -24.01 -2.72
CA LYS A 24 -8.82 -24.89 -3.90
C LYS A 24 -10.25 -25.25 -4.31
N SER A 25 -11.21 -25.13 -3.40
CA SER A 25 -12.59 -25.59 -3.62
C SER A 25 -13.62 -24.47 -3.73
N ARG A 26 -13.22 -23.21 -3.62
CA ARG A 26 -14.19 -22.10 -3.58
C ARG A 26 -14.04 -21.18 -4.77
N VAL A 27 -15.13 -21.01 -5.50
CA VAL A 27 -15.24 -20.01 -6.56
C VAL A 27 -16.32 -19.02 -6.14
N ILE A 28 -15.92 -17.86 -5.64
CA ILE A 28 -16.85 -16.78 -5.25
C ILE A 28 -17.39 -16.15 -6.53
N THR A 29 -18.72 -16.04 -6.63
CA THR A 29 -19.41 -15.61 -7.84
C THR A 29 -20.05 -14.24 -7.73
N HIS A 30 -20.52 -13.88 -6.54
CA HIS A 30 -21.17 -12.59 -6.29
C HIS A 30 -21.15 -12.26 -4.80
N GLY A 31 -21.57 -11.05 -4.46
CA GLY A 31 -21.74 -10.62 -3.08
C GLY A 31 -22.83 -9.56 -2.98
N LYS A 32 -23.31 -9.32 -1.75
CA LYS A 32 -24.26 -8.26 -1.42
C LYS A 32 -24.00 -7.77 0.00
N GLY A 33 -23.70 -6.50 0.15
CA GLY A 33 -23.33 -5.93 1.44
C GLY A 33 -22.13 -6.66 2.06
N VAL A 34 -22.32 -7.31 3.19
CA VAL A 34 -21.27 -8.05 3.91
C VAL A 34 -21.20 -9.54 3.55
N LEU A 35 -21.99 -9.98 2.59
CA LEU A 35 -22.10 -11.39 2.22
C LEU A 35 -21.42 -11.68 0.88
N CYS A 36 -20.73 -12.82 0.80
CA CYS A 36 -20.25 -13.42 -0.45
C CYS A 36 -20.94 -14.78 -0.67
N PHE A 37 -21.07 -15.16 -1.93
CA PHE A 37 -21.67 -16.43 -2.34
C PHE A 37 -20.75 -17.17 -3.29
N ASP A 38 -20.61 -18.47 -3.10
CA ASP A 38 -19.85 -19.30 -4.02
C ASP A 38 -20.71 -19.87 -5.18
N SER A 39 -20.08 -20.66 -6.04
CA SER A 39 -20.74 -21.28 -7.19
C SER A 39 -21.77 -22.36 -6.83
N GLU A 40 -21.76 -22.86 -5.60
CA GLU A 40 -22.72 -23.84 -5.06
C GLU A 40 -23.87 -23.15 -4.33
N GLY A 41 -23.81 -21.82 -4.18
CA GLY A 41 -24.82 -21.02 -3.47
C GLY A 41 -24.59 -20.96 -1.96
N ASN A 42 -23.45 -21.42 -1.46
CA ASN A 42 -23.12 -21.26 -0.05
C ASN A 42 -22.84 -19.78 0.27
N GLU A 43 -23.37 -19.35 1.41
CA GLU A 43 -23.24 -17.99 1.92
C GLU A 43 -22.08 -17.87 2.91
N TYR A 44 -21.33 -16.78 2.80
CA TYR A 44 -20.21 -16.46 3.68
C TYR A 44 -20.27 -15.01 4.14
N LEU A 45 -20.03 -14.77 5.43
CA LEU A 45 -19.73 -13.43 5.94
C LEU A 45 -18.32 -13.02 5.51
N ASP A 46 -18.22 -11.95 4.74
CA ASP A 46 -16.92 -11.44 4.26
C ASP A 46 -16.23 -10.52 5.26
N PHE A 47 -15.53 -11.12 6.22
CA PHE A 47 -14.65 -10.38 7.14
C PHE A 47 -13.31 -9.98 6.50
N THR A 48 -13.01 -10.43 5.29
CA THR A 48 -11.80 -10.07 4.58
C THR A 48 -11.93 -8.71 3.89
N ALA A 49 -13.12 -8.42 3.36
CA ALA A 49 -13.46 -7.18 2.65
C ALA A 49 -12.40 -6.75 1.63
N GLY A 50 -11.87 -7.74 0.84
CA GLY A 50 -10.78 -7.48 -0.12
C GLY A 50 -9.45 -7.05 0.54
N ILE A 51 -9.19 -7.48 1.78
CA ILE A 51 -8.11 -7.01 2.67
C ILE A 51 -8.33 -5.54 3.05
N ALA A 52 -9.52 -5.29 3.65
CA ALA A 52 -9.96 -4.01 4.19
C ALA A 52 -10.07 -2.85 3.17
N VAL A 53 -10.31 -3.14 1.90
CA VAL A 53 -10.49 -2.11 0.85
C VAL A 53 -11.92 -1.95 0.38
N ASN A 54 -12.81 -2.92 0.65
CA ASN A 54 -14.21 -2.91 0.25
C ASN A 54 -15.12 -2.39 1.39
N CYS A 55 -14.90 -1.14 1.82
CA CYS A 55 -15.56 -0.56 2.98
C CYS A 55 -17.08 -0.30 2.79
N LEU A 56 -17.59 -0.23 1.56
CA LEU A 56 -19.00 -0.07 1.25
C LEU A 56 -19.75 -1.41 1.15
N GLY A 57 -19.02 -2.53 1.21
CA GLY A 57 -19.56 -3.85 0.96
C GLY A 57 -19.72 -4.16 -0.54
N HIS A 58 -20.24 -5.36 -0.82
CA HIS A 58 -20.44 -5.85 -2.18
C HIS A 58 -21.72 -5.28 -2.80
N ALA A 59 -21.65 -4.99 -4.10
CA ALA A 59 -22.77 -4.55 -4.93
C ALA A 59 -23.53 -3.33 -4.37
N ASP A 60 -22.80 -2.34 -3.84
CA ASP A 60 -23.38 -1.04 -3.49
C ASP A 60 -23.91 -0.37 -4.76
N GLU A 61 -25.22 -0.13 -4.80
CA GLU A 61 -25.92 0.38 -5.98
C GLU A 61 -25.41 1.78 -6.39
N LYS A 62 -25.21 2.63 -5.40
CA LYS A 62 -24.76 4.01 -5.62
C LYS A 62 -23.35 4.09 -6.20
N LEU A 63 -22.44 3.24 -5.69
CA LEU A 63 -21.08 3.12 -6.24
C LEU A 63 -21.12 2.57 -7.67
N ALA A 64 -21.95 1.56 -7.94
CA ALA A 64 -22.10 0.98 -9.26
C ALA A 64 -22.62 2.00 -10.28
N GLU A 65 -23.61 2.82 -9.92
CA GLU A 65 -24.14 3.91 -10.76
C GLU A 65 -23.07 4.96 -11.08
N VAL A 66 -22.32 5.42 -10.07
CA VAL A 66 -21.24 6.41 -10.23
C VAL A 66 -20.14 5.89 -11.16
N ILE A 67 -19.73 4.62 -10.99
CA ILE A 67 -18.73 3.98 -11.86
C ILE A 67 -19.26 3.89 -13.30
N ALA A 68 -20.50 3.46 -13.49
CA ALA A 68 -21.10 3.32 -14.83
C ALA A 68 -21.20 4.67 -15.54
N GLU A 69 -21.59 5.73 -14.84
CA GLU A 69 -21.69 7.08 -15.42
C GLU A 69 -20.31 7.64 -15.76
N GLN A 70 -19.34 7.51 -14.86
CA GLN A 70 -17.98 7.96 -15.12
C GLN A 70 -17.34 7.20 -16.29
N ALA A 71 -17.59 5.90 -16.41
CA ALA A 71 -17.08 5.08 -17.51
C ALA A 71 -17.63 5.51 -18.89
N LYS A 72 -18.88 6.00 -18.94
CA LYS A 72 -19.47 6.58 -20.15
C LYS A 72 -18.94 7.98 -20.48
N THR A 73 -18.51 8.73 -19.46
CA THR A 73 -18.05 10.11 -19.58
C THR A 73 -16.58 10.18 -19.97
N LEU A 74 -15.70 9.59 -19.17
CA LEU A 74 -14.25 9.64 -19.38
C LEU A 74 -13.55 8.58 -18.53
N LEU A 75 -12.80 7.66 -19.19
CA LEU A 75 -12.07 6.61 -18.49
C LEU A 75 -10.69 7.07 -18.04
N HIS A 76 -9.86 7.55 -18.98
CA HIS A 76 -8.47 7.91 -18.68
C HIS A 76 -7.88 8.87 -19.72
N THR A 77 -7.11 9.85 -19.26
CA THR A 77 -6.44 10.85 -20.11
C THR A 77 -4.95 11.03 -19.80
N SER A 78 -4.34 10.11 -19.04
CA SER A 78 -2.99 10.28 -18.51
C SER A 78 -2.88 11.46 -17.51
N ASN A 79 -1.73 11.60 -16.90
CA ASN A 79 -1.39 12.74 -16.01
C ASN A 79 -0.98 14.01 -16.78
N LEU A 80 -1.12 14.01 -18.11
CA LEU A 80 -0.84 15.17 -18.94
C LEU A 80 -1.97 16.21 -18.92
N TYR A 81 -3.17 15.81 -18.49
CA TYR A 81 -4.35 16.67 -18.47
C TYR A 81 -4.98 16.73 -17.08
N HIS A 82 -5.62 17.85 -16.80
CA HIS A 82 -6.43 18.00 -15.59
C HIS A 82 -7.77 17.31 -15.77
N THR A 83 -8.25 16.65 -14.71
CA THR A 83 -9.58 16.03 -14.67
C THR A 83 -10.33 16.47 -13.43
N GLU A 84 -11.63 16.68 -13.55
CA GLU A 84 -12.47 17.19 -12.46
C GLU A 84 -12.51 16.22 -11.25
N PRO A 85 -12.76 14.89 -11.42
CA PRO A 85 -12.88 13.98 -10.29
C PRO A 85 -11.61 13.94 -9.42
N GLN A 86 -10.43 13.96 -10.04
CA GLN A 86 -9.15 13.97 -9.33
C GLN A 86 -8.98 15.25 -8.50
N ALA A 87 -9.29 16.41 -9.08
CA ALA A 87 -9.14 17.70 -8.40
C ALA A 87 -10.11 17.83 -7.22
N SER A 88 -11.37 17.43 -7.41
CA SER A 88 -12.40 17.44 -6.37
C SER A 88 -12.08 16.49 -5.22
N LEU A 89 -11.62 15.28 -5.51
CA LEU A 89 -11.18 14.33 -4.48
C LEU A 89 -9.96 14.87 -3.71
N ALA A 90 -8.96 15.41 -4.40
CA ALA A 90 -7.78 16.00 -3.77
C ALA A 90 -8.17 17.12 -2.81
N LYS A 91 -9.07 18.03 -3.23
CA LYS A 91 -9.61 19.10 -2.38
C LYS A 91 -10.26 18.52 -1.12
N LYS A 92 -11.16 17.56 -1.26
CA LYS A 92 -11.87 16.95 -0.14
C LYS A 92 -10.91 16.30 0.86
N LEU A 93 -9.90 15.56 0.38
CA LEU A 93 -8.90 14.93 1.24
C LEU A 93 -8.07 15.95 2.02
N VAL A 94 -7.68 17.06 1.41
CA VAL A 94 -6.94 18.14 2.05
C VAL A 94 -7.82 18.85 3.10
N GLU A 95 -9.07 19.18 2.78
CA GLU A 95 -9.98 19.86 3.69
C GLU A 95 -10.39 19.01 4.92
N THR A 96 -10.27 17.69 4.84
CA THR A 96 -10.65 16.76 5.93
C THR A 96 -9.46 16.14 6.65
N SER A 97 -8.24 16.60 6.38
CA SER A 97 -7.02 16.04 6.99
C SER A 97 -6.00 17.15 7.30
N PHE A 98 -4.83 16.76 7.81
CA PHE A 98 -3.69 17.67 8.01
C PHE A 98 -2.88 17.90 6.73
N ALA A 99 -3.19 17.22 5.65
CA ALA A 99 -2.41 17.25 4.41
C ALA A 99 -2.62 18.54 3.62
N GLU A 100 -1.60 19.02 2.91
CA GLU A 100 -1.67 20.16 2.00
C GLU A 100 -1.81 19.73 0.52
N ARG A 101 -1.48 18.50 0.22
CA ARG A 101 -1.50 17.93 -1.14
C ARG A 101 -1.88 16.45 -1.10
N ALA A 102 -2.50 15.97 -2.15
CA ALA A 102 -2.81 14.56 -2.37
C ALA A 102 -2.04 14.02 -3.59
N PHE A 103 -1.64 12.77 -3.51
CA PHE A 103 -1.04 12.01 -4.60
C PHE A 103 -1.83 10.72 -4.79
N PHE A 104 -2.17 10.40 -6.03
CA PHE A 104 -2.96 9.22 -6.38
C PHE A 104 -2.10 8.21 -7.13
N CYS A 105 -2.26 6.95 -6.77
CA CYS A 105 -1.62 5.79 -7.39
C CYS A 105 -2.54 4.58 -7.32
N ASN A 106 -2.12 3.44 -7.90
CA ASN A 106 -3.02 2.30 -8.06
C ASN A 106 -3.05 1.35 -6.86
N SER A 107 -2.11 1.49 -5.92
CA SER A 107 -1.99 0.54 -4.79
C SER A 107 -1.24 1.15 -3.61
N GLY A 108 -1.41 0.55 -2.41
CA GLY A 108 -0.64 0.92 -1.22
C GLY A 108 0.87 0.70 -1.38
N THR A 109 1.29 -0.33 -2.12
CA THR A 109 2.72 -0.56 -2.39
C THR A 109 3.31 0.56 -3.25
N GLU A 110 2.57 1.07 -4.25
CA GLU A 110 2.99 2.23 -5.05
C GLU A 110 3.02 3.51 -4.22
N ALA A 111 2.09 3.68 -3.28
CA ALA A 111 2.11 4.80 -2.35
C ALA A 111 3.39 4.78 -1.49
N ASN A 112 3.78 3.64 -0.97
CA ASN A 112 5.04 3.48 -0.21
C ASN A 112 6.28 3.72 -1.07
N GLU A 113 6.31 3.25 -2.32
CA GLU A 113 7.38 3.59 -3.29
C GLU A 113 7.45 5.10 -3.53
N ALA A 114 6.31 5.76 -3.70
CA ALA A 114 6.24 7.21 -3.84
C ALA A 114 6.77 7.93 -2.60
N CYS A 115 6.41 7.48 -1.39
CA CYS A 115 6.92 8.04 -0.13
C CYS A 115 8.45 7.95 -0.03
N VAL A 116 9.06 6.82 -0.41
CA VAL A 116 10.53 6.70 -0.50
C VAL A 116 11.12 7.73 -1.45
N LYS A 117 10.53 7.89 -2.63
CA LYS A 117 10.99 8.84 -3.65
C LYS A 117 10.82 10.29 -3.19
N PHE A 118 9.67 10.65 -2.60
CA PHE A 118 9.41 11.98 -2.07
C PHE A 118 10.41 12.34 -0.96
N ALA A 119 10.63 11.45 -0.01
CA ALA A 119 11.59 11.65 1.06
C ALA A 119 13.01 11.86 0.50
N ARG A 120 13.46 11.02 -0.42
CA ARG A 120 14.78 11.16 -1.05
C ARG A 120 14.89 12.46 -1.85
N LYS A 121 13.87 12.84 -2.62
CA LYS A 121 13.84 14.10 -3.36
C LYS A 121 13.87 15.30 -2.43
N TYR A 122 13.09 15.30 -1.36
CA TYR A 122 13.11 16.34 -0.33
C TYR A 122 14.52 16.54 0.26
N HIS A 123 15.16 15.45 0.69
CA HIS A 123 16.50 15.54 1.28
C HIS A 123 17.58 15.91 0.26
N TYR A 124 17.42 15.52 -1.00
CA TYR A 124 18.30 15.96 -2.09
C TYR A 124 18.22 17.47 -2.31
N GLU A 125 17.01 18.03 -2.41
CA GLU A 125 16.83 19.48 -2.58
C GLU A 125 17.30 20.27 -1.34
N LYS A 126 17.04 19.73 -0.15
CA LYS A 126 17.54 20.32 1.10
C LYS A 126 19.07 20.34 1.12
N PHE A 127 19.72 19.23 0.79
CA PHE A 127 21.19 19.13 0.73
C PHE A 127 21.80 20.13 -0.26
N ARG A 128 21.22 20.26 -1.46
CA ARG A 128 21.69 21.23 -2.47
C ARG A 128 21.64 22.69 -2.01
N LYS A 129 20.75 23.02 -1.08
CA LYS A 129 20.59 24.37 -0.54
C LYS A 129 21.43 24.64 0.71
N MET A 130 22.15 23.64 1.23
CA MET A 130 23.03 23.78 2.38
C MET A 130 24.30 24.59 2.04
N SER A 131 24.93 25.13 3.09
CA SER A 131 26.26 25.73 2.97
C SER A 131 27.31 24.71 2.52
N ARG A 132 28.43 25.16 1.98
CA ARG A 132 29.54 24.25 1.61
C ARG A 132 30.05 23.45 2.80
N SER A 133 30.19 24.08 3.96
CA SER A 133 30.62 23.42 5.20
C SER A 133 29.66 22.31 5.63
N ASP A 134 28.34 22.55 5.55
CA ASP A 134 27.34 21.51 5.85
C ASP A 134 27.36 20.38 4.82
N GLN A 135 27.51 20.69 3.53
CA GLN A 135 27.64 19.67 2.48
C GLN A 135 28.90 18.81 2.69
N GLU A 136 30.01 19.40 3.08
CA GLU A 136 31.24 18.68 3.42
C GLU A 136 31.07 17.80 4.66
N PHE A 137 30.31 18.28 5.66
CA PHE A 137 30.00 17.52 6.87
C PHE A 137 29.10 16.31 6.60
N TYR A 138 27.97 16.51 5.91
CA TYR A 138 27.02 15.45 5.59
C TYR A 138 27.44 14.56 4.42
N LYS A 139 28.30 15.03 3.53
CA LYS A 139 28.84 14.37 2.34
C LYS A 139 27.82 14.01 1.26
N LYS A 140 26.57 13.66 1.64
CA LYS A 140 25.49 13.28 0.73
C LYS A 140 24.12 13.52 1.37
N PRO A 141 23.04 13.64 0.59
CA PRO A 141 21.69 13.72 1.13
C PRO A 141 21.28 12.43 1.88
N ALA A 142 20.38 12.55 2.83
CA ALA A 142 19.78 11.41 3.52
C ALA A 142 18.99 10.53 2.54
N THR A 143 19.20 9.21 2.60
CA THR A 143 18.55 8.23 1.71
C THR A 143 18.11 6.97 2.43
N GLU A 144 18.53 6.77 3.69
CA GLU A 144 18.20 5.60 4.47
C GLU A 144 16.75 5.64 4.94
N THR A 145 16.16 4.48 5.12
CA THR A 145 14.78 4.31 5.61
C THR A 145 14.78 3.54 6.91
N VAL A 146 13.76 3.76 7.73
CA VAL A 146 13.50 2.96 8.92
C VAL A 146 12.08 2.45 8.85
N SER A 147 11.88 1.18 9.16
CA SER A 147 10.58 0.55 9.35
C SER A 147 10.58 -0.31 10.61
N PHE A 148 9.47 -0.96 10.94
CA PHE A 148 9.35 -1.68 12.19
C PHE A 148 9.20 -3.19 11.96
N LYS A 149 9.73 -3.98 12.92
CA LYS A 149 9.53 -5.43 12.97
C LYS A 149 8.03 -5.74 12.92
N ASN A 150 7.67 -6.82 12.23
CA ASN A 150 6.30 -7.25 11.92
C ASN A 150 5.52 -6.31 11.00
N GLY A 151 6.10 -5.19 10.52
CA GLY A 151 5.46 -4.28 9.58
C GLY A 151 5.37 -4.86 8.17
N PHE A 152 4.28 -4.51 7.46
CA PHE A 152 4.06 -4.85 6.06
C PHE A 152 3.84 -3.57 5.25
N HIS A 153 4.65 -3.35 4.23
CA HIS A 153 4.61 -2.14 3.42
C HIS A 153 4.41 -2.39 1.92
N GLY A 154 4.35 -3.65 1.49
CA GLY A 154 4.08 -4.04 0.10
C GLY A 154 5.06 -5.07 -0.47
N ARG A 155 4.88 -5.36 -1.77
CA ARG A 155 5.60 -6.42 -2.48
C ARG A 155 6.45 -5.94 -3.65
N THR A 156 6.43 -4.67 -4.04
CA THR A 156 7.39 -4.08 -4.98
C THR A 156 8.78 -4.00 -4.34
N MET A 157 9.84 -3.90 -5.12
CA MET A 157 11.21 -4.05 -4.62
C MET A 157 11.57 -3.07 -3.48
N GLY A 158 11.15 -1.80 -3.57
CA GLY A 158 11.37 -0.81 -2.51
C GLY A 158 10.46 -1.03 -1.30
N ALA A 159 9.15 -1.26 -1.51
CA ALA A 159 8.22 -1.55 -0.44
C ALA A 159 8.51 -2.88 0.26
N LEU A 160 9.00 -3.88 -0.49
CA LEU A 160 9.44 -5.16 0.05
C LEU A 160 10.67 -5.01 0.97
N ALA A 161 11.59 -4.10 0.64
CA ALA A 161 12.73 -3.79 1.50
C ALA A 161 12.30 -3.24 2.87
N LEU A 162 11.12 -2.60 2.96
CA LEU A 162 10.55 -2.06 4.19
C LEU A 162 9.74 -3.11 4.97
N THR A 163 9.31 -4.19 4.35
CA THR A 163 8.50 -5.26 4.94
C THR A 163 9.37 -6.19 5.78
N TRP A 164 8.93 -6.50 7.01
CA TRP A 164 9.75 -7.25 7.97
C TRP A 164 9.95 -8.71 7.64
N LYS A 165 8.90 -9.45 7.25
CA LYS A 165 8.95 -10.91 7.10
C LYS A 165 10.03 -11.36 6.11
N GLU A 166 11.05 -12.04 6.60
CA GLU A 166 12.19 -12.52 5.82
C GLU A 166 11.76 -13.45 4.68
N GLN A 167 10.80 -14.33 4.93
CA GLN A 167 10.26 -15.23 3.91
C GLN A 167 9.72 -14.50 2.65
N TYR A 168 9.29 -13.24 2.79
CA TYR A 168 8.85 -12.43 1.67
C TYR A 168 10.01 -11.78 0.93
N ARG A 169 11.08 -11.44 1.64
CA ARG A 169 12.23 -10.68 1.12
C ARG A 169 13.31 -11.55 0.50
N LYS A 170 13.68 -12.61 1.21
CA LYS A 170 14.84 -13.47 0.88
C LYS A 170 14.89 -13.96 -0.57
N PRO A 171 13.79 -14.43 -1.19
CA PRO A 171 13.81 -14.88 -2.59
C PRO A 171 14.13 -13.80 -3.61
N PHE A 172 14.05 -12.50 -3.22
CA PHE A 172 14.17 -11.35 -4.13
C PHE A 172 15.38 -10.46 -3.81
N GLU A 173 16.28 -10.92 -2.95
CA GLU A 173 17.51 -10.19 -2.64
C GLU A 173 18.49 -10.16 -3.83
N PRO A 174 19.23 -9.03 -4.04
CA PRO A 174 19.30 -7.85 -3.16
C PRO A 174 18.14 -6.88 -3.37
N LEU A 175 17.55 -6.40 -2.28
CA LEU A 175 16.50 -5.38 -2.28
C LEU A 175 17.07 -3.97 -2.25
N MET A 176 16.20 -2.94 -2.24
CA MET A 176 16.60 -1.55 -2.05
C MET A 176 17.43 -1.42 -0.75
N PRO A 177 18.69 -0.94 -0.83
CA PRO A 177 19.55 -0.85 0.34
C PRO A 177 19.18 0.31 1.26
N GLY A 178 19.64 0.23 2.51
CA GLY A 178 19.57 1.31 3.49
C GLY A 178 18.31 1.32 4.34
N ASN A 179 17.55 0.22 4.42
CA ASN A 179 16.51 0.07 5.42
C ASN A 179 17.03 -0.55 6.71
N ALA A 180 16.64 0.00 7.86
CA ALA A 180 16.85 -0.56 9.18
C ALA A 180 15.51 -0.82 9.87
N PHE A 181 15.46 -1.89 10.68
CA PHE A 181 14.26 -2.27 11.42
C PHE A 181 14.38 -1.92 12.89
N ALA A 182 13.40 -1.17 13.42
CA ALA A 182 13.20 -0.95 14.84
C ALA A 182 12.18 -1.95 15.42
N THR A 183 12.19 -2.13 16.72
CA THR A 183 11.12 -2.87 17.40
C THR A 183 9.91 -1.95 17.54
N TYR A 184 8.72 -2.43 17.13
CA TYR A 184 7.47 -1.69 17.21
C TYR A 184 7.09 -1.42 18.67
N GLY A 185 6.63 -0.21 18.99
CA GLY A 185 6.34 0.22 20.36
C GLY A 185 7.59 0.53 21.23
N ASP A 186 8.81 0.42 20.70
CA ASP A 186 10.05 0.68 21.45
C ASP A 186 10.79 1.92 20.90
N LEU A 187 10.59 3.06 21.55
CA LEU A 187 11.26 4.32 21.22
C LEU A 187 12.79 4.23 21.32
N LYS A 188 13.31 3.43 22.26
CA LYS A 188 14.77 3.25 22.41
C LYS A 188 15.34 2.47 21.23
N SER A 189 14.61 1.47 20.74
CA SER A 189 14.96 0.74 19.53
C SER A 189 14.95 1.65 18.32
N ALA A 190 13.91 2.47 18.14
CA ALA A 190 13.81 3.45 17.06
C ALA A 190 14.96 4.46 17.09
N ALA A 191 15.28 5.02 18.26
CA ALA A 191 16.37 5.98 18.44
C ALA A 191 17.75 5.41 18.07
N LYS A 192 17.97 4.09 18.23
CA LYS A 192 19.24 3.44 17.83
C LYS A 192 19.45 3.38 16.32
N VAL A 193 18.38 3.30 15.54
CA VAL A 193 18.46 3.12 14.08
C VAL A 193 18.17 4.40 13.28
N ILE A 194 17.41 5.35 13.85
CA ILE A 194 17.19 6.66 13.25
C ILE A 194 18.46 7.51 13.40
N LYS A 195 19.06 7.92 12.28
CA LYS A 195 20.34 8.63 12.26
C LYS A 195 20.19 9.98 11.58
N ARG A 196 20.53 11.05 12.32
CA ARG A 196 20.55 12.42 11.77
C ARG A 196 21.44 12.48 10.51
N GLY A 197 20.92 13.10 9.46
CA GLY A 197 21.62 13.28 8.17
C GLY A 197 21.73 12.02 7.30
N LYS A 198 21.23 10.86 7.77
CA LYS A 198 21.19 9.60 7.00
C LYS A 198 19.78 9.11 6.77
N THR A 199 18.96 9.06 7.83
CA THR A 199 17.56 8.62 7.73
C THR A 199 16.72 9.68 7.04
N ALA A 200 16.14 9.32 5.91
CA ALA A 200 15.27 10.18 5.10
C ALA A 200 13.81 10.08 5.53
N VAL A 201 13.36 8.88 5.94
CA VAL A 201 11.95 8.62 6.26
C VAL A 201 11.82 7.43 7.20
N VAL A 202 10.79 7.48 8.03
CA VAL A 202 10.35 6.38 8.90
C VAL A 202 8.97 5.93 8.43
N PHE A 203 8.80 4.62 8.22
CA PHE A 203 7.54 3.98 7.89
C PHE A 203 6.98 3.30 9.13
N VAL A 204 5.77 3.66 9.49
CA VAL A 204 5.06 3.11 10.65
C VAL A 204 3.60 2.86 10.32
N GLU A 205 3.08 1.72 10.75
CA GLU A 205 1.65 1.44 10.75
C GLU A 205 1.08 1.87 12.11
N PRO A 206 0.03 2.69 12.19
CA PRO A 206 -0.62 2.99 13.47
C PRO A 206 -1.20 1.75 14.14
N ALA A 207 -1.62 0.77 13.34
CA ALA A 207 -1.94 -0.59 13.75
C ALA A 207 -1.32 -1.55 12.73
N GLN A 208 -0.44 -2.45 13.16
CA GLN A 208 0.16 -3.45 12.29
C GLN A 208 -0.90 -4.46 11.85
N GLY A 209 -1.38 -4.38 10.60
CA GLY A 209 -2.45 -5.21 10.07
C GLY A 209 -1.99 -6.65 9.80
N GLU A 210 -1.13 -6.84 8.82
CA GLU A 210 -0.61 -8.15 8.40
C GLU A 210 0.20 -8.85 9.50
N GLY A 211 0.85 -8.07 10.36
CA GLY A 211 1.60 -8.56 11.51
C GLY A 211 0.76 -9.22 12.61
N GLY A 212 -0.56 -9.04 12.61
CA GLY A 212 -1.47 -9.66 13.57
C GLY A 212 -2.48 -8.70 14.24
N ILE A 213 -2.71 -7.53 13.66
CA ILE A 213 -3.61 -6.47 14.17
C ILE A 213 -3.18 -5.98 15.56
N PHE A 214 -1.96 -5.44 15.60
CA PHE A 214 -1.39 -4.84 16.79
C PHE A 214 -1.44 -3.30 16.69
N PRO A 215 -2.34 -2.62 17.42
CA PRO A 215 -2.33 -1.16 17.50
C PRO A 215 -1.08 -0.67 18.25
N ALA A 216 -0.62 0.53 17.91
CA ALA A 216 0.40 1.20 18.68
C ALA A 216 -0.15 1.64 20.04
N ASP A 217 0.69 1.63 21.08
CA ASP A 217 0.37 2.27 22.35
C ASP A 217 0.29 3.80 22.17
N ALA A 218 -0.51 4.45 23.00
CA ALA A 218 -0.76 5.90 22.90
C ALA A 218 0.41 6.79 23.37
N GLU A 219 1.51 6.19 23.88
CA GLU A 219 2.70 6.89 24.39
C GLU A 219 3.76 7.13 23.30
#